data_de4cf8cfc0182a0aae61b4126bccf8c5
#
_entry.id   de4cf8cfc0182a0aae61b4126bccf8c5
#
_cell.length_a   1.000
_cell.length_b   1.000
_cell.length_c   1.000
_cell.angle_alpha   90.00
_cell.angle_beta   90.00
_cell.angle_gamma   90.00
#
_symmetry.space_group_name_H-M   'P 1'
#
loop_
_entity.id
_entity.type
_entity.pdbx_description
1 polymer ?
#
loop_
_entity_poly.entity_id
_entity_poly.type
_entity_poly.pdbx_seq_one_letter_code
_entity_poly.pdbx_strand_id
1 'polypeptide(L)'
;MCGIVGYVGKREAYPILIKGLSRLEYRGYDSAGVALINDDGNLVIYKTKGKVADLEHAVEGKNLSGSIGIAHTRWATHGEPNDVNAHPHFSESGNLALIHNGIIENYRALKKELQNQGYHFKSETDTEVVIQLIQFIMDSHEITLEEAVPLALNSVIGAYAIVIVDKTHPDRMIAARKGSPLIIGVGDDEFLIGSDATPIIEYTDKVVYLGEEQIAFIERGKELKITDLRSIEQTPVIKKLELNLSQIEKGGFAHFMLKEIHEQPDTCSTVMNGRLHPELGIVKLSGVIDHKKRLLAARRIIICACGTSWHAALIGKYMIEELTRIPVEVEYSSEFRYRNPVIYPDDVVIAISQSGETADTLAAMQLAKASGAFLFGICNVVGSSIARAADTGCYTHAGPEIGVASTKAFTAQVETLLLLALNLAQEKGTVSDEQREKIIAELPNIPAKIEKILKHDKQISELAKTFTYAHNFIYLGRGYNYPIALEGALKLKEISYIHAEGYPAAEMKHGPIALIDEEMPVVVIAPKRGHYDKILSNIQEVKARKGRVISIVTEGDKDVKAISDYSFEIPDTEECLVPLLSVIPLQLLAYHIAIAKGRDVDQPRNLAKSVTVE
;
A
#
# COMPACT_ATOMS: atom_id res chain seq x y z
N MET A 1 -2.68 -4.87 7.89
CA MET A 1 -1.52 -4.35 8.67
C MET A 1 -2.01 -3.59 9.88
N CYS A 2 -1.24 -3.60 10.97
CA CYS A 2 -1.58 -2.91 12.21
C CYS A 2 -1.01 -1.48 12.24
N GLY A 3 -1.60 -0.61 13.08
CA GLY A 3 -1.10 0.73 13.34
C GLY A 3 -0.41 0.80 14.71
N ILE A 4 0.82 1.30 14.76
CA ILE A 4 1.56 1.62 15.98
C ILE A 4 1.61 3.11 16.18
N VAL A 5 1.29 3.58 17.40
CA VAL A 5 1.55 4.94 17.87
C VAL A 5 2.16 4.88 19.26
N GLY A 6 3.23 5.64 19.49
CA GLY A 6 3.85 5.85 20.79
C GLY A 6 4.09 7.33 21.04
N TYR A 7 4.04 7.76 22.28
CA TYR A 7 4.33 9.12 22.70
C TYR A 7 5.02 9.15 24.06
N VAL A 8 6.07 9.95 24.16
CA VAL A 8 6.68 10.37 25.42
C VAL A 8 7.08 11.82 25.32
N GLY A 9 6.64 12.66 26.24
CA GLY A 9 6.91 14.10 26.19
C GLY A 9 6.28 14.90 27.33
N LYS A 10 5.93 16.16 27.02
CA LYS A 10 5.38 17.12 28.00
C LYS A 10 3.85 17.14 28.04
N ARG A 11 3.20 16.64 26.97
CA ARG A 11 1.75 16.74 26.78
C ARG A 11 1.04 15.49 27.26
N GLU A 12 -0.26 15.59 27.48
CA GLU A 12 -1.12 14.42 27.69
C GLU A 12 -0.96 13.46 26.52
N ALA A 13 -0.61 12.20 26.81
CA ALA A 13 -0.34 11.19 25.79
C ALA A 13 -1.62 10.71 25.10
N TYR A 14 -2.71 10.51 25.85
CA TYR A 14 -3.92 9.89 25.33
C TYR A 14 -4.50 10.60 24.09
N PRO A 15 -4.70 11.95 24.05
CA PRO A 15 -5.23 12.61 22.87
C PRO A 15 -4.34 12.45 21.63
N ILE A 16 -3.01 12.43 21.83
CA ILE A 16 -2.04 12.25 20.75
C ILE A 16 -2.11 10.82 20.19
N LEU A 17 -2.18 9.84 21.09
CA LEU A 17 -2.24 8.42 20.74
C LEU A 17 -3.53 8.09 19.97
N ILE A 18 -4.68 8.53 20.45
CA ILE A 18 -5.98 8.26 19.82
C ILE A 18 -6.07 8.93 18.46
N LYS A 19 -5.67 10.20 18.37
CA LYS A 19 -5.64 10.91 17.09
C LYS A 19 -4.70 10.25 16.08
N GLY A 20 -3.55 9.77 16.57
CA GLY A 20 -2.61 9.00 15.77
C GLY A 20 -3.19 7.66 15.29
N LEU A 21 -3.89 6.93 16.17
CA LEU A 21 -4.57 5.68 15.79
C LEU A 21 -5.67 5.91 14.75
N SER A 22 -6.49 6.96 14.91
CA SER A 22 -7.54 7.30 13.95
C SER A 22 -6.96 7.56 12.55
N ARG A 23 -5.76 8.13 12.47
CA ARG A 23 -5.02 8.32 11.21
C ARG A 23 -4.41 7.04 10.65
N LEU A 24 -4.21 6.01 11.47
CA LEU A 24 -3.67 4.71 11.06
C LEU A 24 -4.75 3.64 10.90
N GLU A 25 -6.01 3.97 11.13
CA GLU A 25 -7.11 3.00 11.12
C GLU A 25 -7.25 2.28 9.75
N TYR A 26 -6.88 2.95 8.64
CA TYR A 26 -6.81 2.32 7.31
C TYR A 26 -5.83 1.13 7.23
N ARG A 27 -4.93 1.00 8.21
CA ARG A 27 -3.97 -0.12 8.30
C ARG A 27 -4.53 -1.33 9.01
N GLY A 28 -5.46 -1.14 9.96
CA GLY A 28 -6.09 -2.22 10.70
C GLY A 28 -7.19 -1.67 11.61
N TYR A 29 -8.29 -2.36 11.71
CA TYR A 29 -9.51 -1.90 12.39
C TYR A 29 -10.32 -3.05 13.04
N ASP A 30 -9.70 -4.20 13.29
CA ASP A 30 -10.34 -5.35 13.92
C ASP A 30 -10.44 -5.20 15.44
N SER A 31 -9.46 -4.53 16.03
CA SER A 31 -9.43 -4.15 17.42
C SER A 31 -8.48 -2.97 17.65
N ALA A 32 -8.70 -2.22 18.73
CA ALA A 32 -7.87 -1.10 19.13
C ALA A 32 -7.54 -1.17 20.64
N GLY A 33 -6.42 -0.56 21.04
CA GLY A 33 -6.09 -0.46 22.43
C GLY A 33 -4.98 0.52 22.74
N VAL A 34 -4.90 0.92 24.00
CA VAL A 34 -3.95 1.91 24.52
C VAL A 34 -3.39 1.45 25.87
N ALA A 35 -2.12 1.67 26.10
CA ALA A 35 -1.48 1.59 27.41
C ALA A 35 -0.89 2.95 27.78
N LEU A 36 -1.12 3.39 29.01
CA LEU A 36 -0.64 4.64 29.57
C LEU A 36 0.02 4.38 30.91
N ILE A 37 1.09 5.10 31.21
CA ILE A 37 1.55 5.25 32.60
C ILE A 37 0.94 6.56 33.08
N ASN A 38 -0.06 6.45 33.95
CA ASN A 38 -0.80 7.60 34.44
C ASN A 38 -0.03 8.38 35.51
N ASP A 39 -0.52 9.58 35.87
CA ASP A 39 0.13 10.45 36.86
C ASP A 39 0.22 9.83 38.26
N ASP A 40 -0.61 8.80 38.55
CA ASP A 40 -0.51 8.01 39.79
C ASP A 40 0.61 6.94 39.72
N GLY A 41 1.36 6.87 38.60
CA GLY A 41 2.42 5.91 38.37
C GLY A 41 1.91 4.50 38.05
N ASN A 42 0.65 4.34 37.67
CA ASN A 42 0.08 3.04 37.30
C ASN A 42 0.10 2.83 35.79
N LEU A 43 0.53 1.64 35.35
CA LEU A 43 0.37 1.19 33.99
C LEU A 43 -1.08 0.71 33.79
N VAL A 44 -1.86 1.44 33.00
CA VAL A 44 -3.25 1.14 32.68
C VAL A 44 -3.37 0.73 31.22
N ILE A 45 -4.18 -0.30 30.93
CA ILE A 45 -4.39 -0.81 29.57
C ILE A 45 -5.89 -0.90 29.32
N TYR A 46 -6.31 -0.30 28.20
CA TYR A 46 -7.68 -0.39 27.68
C TYR A 46 -7.64 -0.92 26.26
N LYS A 47 -8.46 -1.91 25.97
CA LYS A 47 -8.53 -2.57 24.66
C LYS A 47 -9.96 -2.98 24.35
N THR A 48 -10.32 -2.92 23.07
CA THR A 48 -11.64 -3.33 22.60
C THR A 48 -11.56 -3.91 21.19
N LYS A 49 -12.46 -4.83 20.91
CA LYS A 49 -12.76 -5.24 19.54
C LYS A 49 -13.45 -4.09 18.81
N GLY A 50 -13.09 -3.86 17.54
CA GLY A 50 -13.68 -2.83 16.69
C GLY A 50 -12.72 -1.68 16.40
N LYS A 51 -13.30 -0.55 16.00
CA LYS A 51 -12.58 0.65 15.55
C LYS A 51 -12.07 1.50 16.71
N VAL A 52 -11.28 2.53 16.39
CA VAL A 52 -10.78 3.49 17.40
C VAL A 52 -11.92 4.20 18.13
N ALA A 53 -13.02 4.50 17.44
CA ALA A 53 -14.21 5.08 18.07
C ALA A 53 -14.83 4.17 19.16
N ASP A 54 -14.76 2.85 18.99
CA ASP A 54 -15.23 1.89 20.01
C ASP A 54 -14.32 1.93 21.24
N LEU A 55 -13.00 2.11 21.03
CA LEU A 55 -12.05 2.30 22.14
C LEU A 55 -12.31 3.61 22.88
N GLU A 56 -12.54 4.73 22.16
CA GLU A 56 -12.86 6.03 22.77
C GLU A 56 -14.09 5.91 23.68
N HIS A 57 -15.13 5.24 23.19
CA HIS A 57 -16.33 5.01 23.99
C HIS A 57 -16.10 4.11 25.21
N ALA A 58 -15.28 3.06 25.07
CA ALA A 58 -14.97 2.11 26.15
C ALA A 58 -14.16 2.73 27.30
N VAL A 59 -13.45 3.83 27.05
CA VAL A 59 -12.61 4.51 28.06
C VAL A 59 -13.25 5.77 28.62
N GLU A 60 -14.50 6.10 28.26
CA GLU A 60 -15.23 7.24 28.84
C GLU A 60 -15.27 7.15 30.37
N GLY A 61 -14.89 8.24 31.04
CA GLY A 61 -14.86 8.33 32.51
C GLY A 61 -13.71 7.58 33.18
N LYS A 62 -12.74 7.04 32.43
CA LYS A 62 -11.52 6.43 32.98
C LYS A 62 -10.42 7.48 33.21
N ASN A 63 -9.46 7.15 34.09
CA ASN A 63 -8.27 7.98 34.25
C ASN A 63 -7.31 7.73 33.06
N LEU A 64 -7.19 8.72 32.18
CA LEU A 64 -6.37 8.70 30.96
C LEU A 64 -5.21 9.70 31.04
N SER A 65 -4.91 10.22 32.24
CA SER A 65 -3.79 11.14 32.46
C SER A 65 -2.46 10.45 32.14
N GLY A 66 -1.42 11.26 31.98
CA GLY A 66 -0.05 10.78 31.79
C GLY A 66 0.59 11.27 30.50
N SER A 67 1.90 11.38 30.53
CA SER A 67 2.72 11.96 29.45
C SER A 67 3.48 10.91 28.63
N ILE A 68 3.22 9.62 28.87
CA ILE A 68 3.79 8.50 28.16
C ILE A 68 2.74 7.43 27.88
N GLY A 69 2.77 6.86 26.69
CA GLY A 69 1.90 5.74 26.33
C GLY A 69 2.16 5.18 24.94
N ILE A 70 1.56 4.02 24.71
CA ILE A 70 1.58 3.30 23.44
C ILE A 70 0.17 2.90 23.05
N ALA A 71 -0.13 2.90 21.76
CA ALA A 71 -1.44 2.55 21.25
C ALA A 71 -1.34 1.78 19.93
N HIS A 72 -2.34 0.97 19.65
CA HIS A 72 -2.31 0.03 18.55
C HIS A 72 -3.69 -0.17 17.92
N THR A 73 -3.75 -0.23 16.59
CA THR A 73 -4.88 -0.80 15.84
C THR A 73 -4.44 -2.10 15.19
N ARG A 74 -5.25 -3.15 15.36
CA ARG A 74 -4.88 -4.50 14.97
C ARG A 74 -5.61 -4.93 13.69
N TRP A 75 -4.86 -5.61 12.83
CA TRP A 75 -5.33 -6.52 11.81
C TRP A 75 -4.96 -7.94 12.26
N ALA A 76 -5.95 -8.76 12.54
CA ALA A 76 -5.73 -10.06 13.17
C ALA A 76 -5.00 -11.05 12.25
N THR A 77 -3.86 -11.55 12.69
CA THR A 77 -3.08 -12.64 12.05
C THR A 77 -3.12 -13.91 12.89
N HIS A 78 -3.01 -13.78 14.23
CA HIS A 78 -3.04 -14.87 15.21
C HIS A 78 -4.09 -14.61 16.29
N GLY A 79 -5.04 -15.51 16.46
CA GLY A 79 -6.17 -15.38 17.38
C GLY A 79 -7.29 -14.48 16.85
N GLU A 80 -8.52 -14.78 17.23
CA GLU A 80 -9.71 -14.05 16.80
C GLU A 80 -9.68 -12.57 17.24
N PRO A 81 -10.34 -11.66 16.47
CA PRO A 81 -10.55 -10.29 16.92
C PRO A 81 -11.46 -10.24 18.15
N ASN A 82 -10.86 -10.03 19.31
CA ASN A 82 -11.54 -9.85 20.60
C ASN A 82 -10.68 -8.99 21.54
N ASP A 83 -11.22 -8.59 22.68
CA ASP A 83 -10.55 -7.72 23.64
C ASP A 83 -9.28 -8.35 24.24
N VAL A 84 -9.24 -9.67 24.39
CA VAL A 84 -8.09 -10.38 24.98
C VAL A 84 -6.91 -10.37 24.00
N ASN A 85 -7.18 -10.63 22.72
CA ASN A 85 -6.18 -10.69 21.67
C ASN A 85 -5.80 -9.33 21.10
N ALA A 86 -6.50 -8.24 21.47
CA ALA A 86 -6.13 -6.87 21.11
C ALA A 86 -4.83 -6.47 21.81
N HIS A 87 -4.04 -5.60 21.17
CA HIS A 87 -2.85 -4.98 21.76
C HIS A 87 -3.24 -3.71 22.52
N PRO A 88 -2.43 -3.27 23.49
CA PRO A 88 -1.17 -3.81 24.00
C PRO A 88 -1.31 -5.10 24.82
N HIS A 89 -0.23 -5.89 24.87
CA HIS A 89 -0.05 -6.98 25.84
C HIS A 89 0.85 -6.54 26.97
N PHE A 90 0.70 -7.15 28.14
CA PHE A 90 1.51 -6.85 29.32
C PHE A 90 2.23 -8.10 29.83
N SER A 91 3.37 -7.89 30.51
CA SER A 91 4.13 -8.95 31.16
C SER A 91 3.36 -9.53 32.34
N GLU A 92 3.74 -10.73 32.82
CA GLU A 92 3.13 -11.37 33.97
C GLU A 92 3.24 -10.54 35.25
N SER A 93 4.35 -9.80 35.41
CA SER A 93 4.53 -8.83 36.50
C SER A 93 3.57 -7.63 36.46
N GLY A 94 3.00 -7.33 35.26
CA GLY A 94 2.17 -6.14 35.03
C GLY A 94 2.96 -4.84 34.97
N ASN A 95 4.30 -4.88 34.92
CA ASN A 95 5.14 -3.68 34.84
C ASN A 95 5.48 -3.23 33.42
N LEU A 96 5.43 -4.17 32.45
CA LEU A 96 5.73 -3.88 31.06
C LEU A 96 4.47 -3.97 30.20
N ALA A 97 4.35 -3.08 29.20
CA ALA A 97 3.38 -3.20 28.12
C ALA A 97 4.07 -3.12 26.76
N LEU A 98 3.61 -3.92 25.80
CA LEU A 98 4.18 -4.03 24.47
C LEU A 98 3.10 -4.02 23.38
N ILE A 99 3.38 -3.32 22.28
CA ILE A 99 2.64 -3.39 21.02
C ILE A 99 3.55 -3.92 19.93
N HIS A 100 2.99 -4.60 18.93
CA HIS A 100 3.73 -5.31 17.90
C HIS A 100 3.02 -5.29 16.55
N ASN A 101 3.77 -4.99 15.50
CA ASN A 101 3.42 -5.24 14.10
C ASN A 101 4.39 -6.29 13.55
N GLY A 102 3.89 -7.37 13.02
CA GLY A 102 4.71 -8.44 12.47
C GLY A 102 4.15 -9.83 12.76
N ILE A 103 4.98 -10.83 12.57
CA ILE A 103 4.70 -12.23 12.91
C ILE A 103 5.96 -12.85 13.50
N ILE A 104 5.82 -13.48 14.66
CA ILE A 104 6.88 -14.24 15.32
C ILE A 104 6.71 -15.72 14.96
N GLU A 105 7.48 -16.20 14.00
CA GLU A 105 7.32 -17.52 13.40
C GLU A 105 7.56 -18.66 14.41
N ASN A 106 8.54 -18.50 15.31
CA ASN A 106 8.89 -19.48 16.33
C ASN A 106 8.13 -19.33 17.65
N TYR A 107 7.04 -18.52 17.68
CA TYR A 107 6.31 -18.23 18.93
C TYR A 107 5.82 -19.47 19.68
N ARG A 108 5.44 -20.54 18.97
CA ARG A 108 4.95 -21.79 19.61
C ARG A 108 6.02 -22.47 20.43
N ALA A 109 7.26 -22.52 19.93
CA ALA A 109 8.39 -23.09 20.63
C ALA A 109 8.74 -22.27 21.87
N LEU A 110 8.82 -20.94 21.71
CA LEU A 110 9.08 -20.00 22.81
C LEU A 110 7.98 -20.05 23.87
N LYS A 111 6.70 -20.07 23.47
CA LYS A 111 5.56 -20.19 24.38
C LYS A 111 5.63 -21.46 25.25
N LYS A 112 5.94 -22.60 24.62
CA LYS A 112 6.06 -23.88 25.33
C LYS A 112 7.19 -23.85 26.35
N GLU A 113 8.34 -23.25 25.98
CA GLU A 113 9.47 -23.14 26.93
C GLU A 113 9.11 -22.23 28.11
N LEU A 114 8.52 -21.08 27.88
CA LEU A 114 8.09 -20.16 28.93
C LEU A 114 7.01 -20.78 29.83
N GLN A 115 6.11 -21.60 29.31
CA GLN A 115 5.15 -22.35 30.08
C GLN A 115 5.83 -23.36 31.01
N ASN A 116 6.90 -24.02 30.56
CA ASN A 116 7.71 -24.92 31.38
C ASN A 116 8.41 -24.17 32.53
N GLN A 117 8.68 -22.88 32.36
CA GLN A 117 9.25 -21.98 33.37
C GLN A 117 8.18 -21.35 34.29
N GLY A 118 6.90 -21.70 34.10
CA GLY A 118 5.80 -21.25 34.95
C GLY A 118 5.06 -20.00 34.44
N TYR A 119 5.37 -19.48 33.28
CA TYR A 119 4.67 -18.31 32.71
C TYR A 119 3.29 -18.68 32.17
N HIS A 120 2.32 -17.79 32.42
CA HIS A 120 0.93 -17.96 31.97
C HIS A 120 0.61 -17.02 30.81
N PHE A 121 -0.19 -17.49 29.87
CA PHE A 121 -0.61 -16.74 28.68
C PHE A 121 -2.12 -16.55 28.68
N LYS A 122 -2.56 -15.32 28.46
CA LYS A 122 -3.97 -14.95 28.43
C LYS A 122 -4.52 -14.90 26.99
N SER A 123 -3.63 -14.57 26.03
CA SER A 123 -4.01 -14.44 24.63
C SER A 123 -3.50 -15.59 23.75
N GLU A 124 -4.03 -15.62 22.53
CA GLU A 124 -3.59 -16.54 21.48
C GLU A 124 -2.52 -15.91 20.58
N THR A 125 -2.09 -14.67 20.88
CA THR A 125 -1.18 -13.92 20.02
C THR A 125 0.27 -14.34 20.21
N ASP A 126 1.04 -14.22 19.16
CA ASP A 126 2.50 -14.34 19.16
C ASP A 126 3.17 -13.19 19.93
N THR A 127 2.52 -12.04 19.99
CA THR A 127 2.99 -10.82 20.66
C THR A 127 3.15 -11.01 22.17
N GLU A 128 2.21 -11.66 22.84
CA GLU A 128 2.30 -11.93 24.28
C GLU A 128 3.55 -12.77 24.61
N VAL A 129 3.96 -13.64 23.67
CA VAL A 129 5.16 -14.47 23.87
C VAL A 129 6.41 -13.61 23.94
N VAL A 130 6.50 -12.55 23.14
CA VAL A 130 7.68 -11.66 23.14
C VAL A 130 7.83 -10.93 24.48
N ILE A 131 6.73 -10.38 25.01
CA ILE A 131 6.83 -9.62 26.28
C ILE A 131 7.10 -10.54 27.46
N GLN A 132 6.55 -11.76 27.46
CA GLN A 132 6.85 -12.75 28.51
C GLN A 132 8.31 -13.23 28.40
N LEU A 133 8.86 -13.38 27.19
CA LEU A 133 10.26 -13.72 26.97
C LEU A 133 11.20 -12.63 27.53
N ILE A 134 10.87 -11.37 27.28
CA ILE A 134 11.64 -10.23 27.82
C ILE A 134 11.60 -10.26 29.35
N GLN A 135 10.43 -10.42 29.95
CA GLN A 135 10.28 -10.52 31.41
C GLN A 135 11.08 -11.71 31.97
N PHE A 136 10.99 -12.89 31.36
CA PHE A 136 11.74 -14.07 31.75
C PHE A 136 13.26 -13.82 31.78
N ILE A 137 13.78 -13.17 30.73
CA ILE A 137 15.21 -12.84 30.63
C ILE A 137 15.62 -11.84 31.72
N MET A 138 14.81 -10.82 31.98
CA MET A 138 15.04 -9.86 33.07
C MET A 138 15.12 -10.57 34.43
N ASP A 139 14.14 -11.40 34.73
CA ASP A 139 14.03 -12.08 36.02
C ASP A 139 15.12 -13.14 36.22
N SER A 140 15.47 -13.88 35.14
CA SER A 140 16.45 -14.97 35.24
C SER A 140 17.89 -14.50 35.36
N HIS A 141 18.20 -13.30 34.83
CA HIS A 141 19.57 -12.76 34.79
C HIS A 141 19.75 -11.53 35.68
N GLU A 142 18.67 -11.07 36.34
CA GLU A 142 18.67 -9.85 37.17
C GLU A 142 19.23 -8.62 36.43
N ILE A 143 18.80 -8.45 35.14
CA ILE A 143 19.28 -7.38 34.25
C ILE A 143 18.17 -6.38 33.92
N THR A 144 18.57 -5.25 33.37
CA THR A 144 17.66 -4.16 32.98
C THR A 144 16.86 -4.52 31.72
N LEU A 145 15.78 -3.76 31.45
CA LEU A 145 15.00 -3.90 30.23
C LEU A 145 15.85 -3.63 28.98
N GLU A 146 16.75 -2.65 29.05
CA GLU A 146 17.68 -2.29 27.97
C GLU A 146 18.62 -3.44 27.58
N GLU A 147 19.03 -4.23 28.57
CA GLU A 147 19.91 -5.40 28.35
C GLU A 147 19.09 -6.64 27.93
N ALA A 148 17.87 -6.79 28.43
CA ALA A 148 17.02 -7.94 28.12
C ALA A 148 16.44 -7.92 26.70
N VAL A 149 16.07 -6.74 26.18
CA VAL A 149 15.44 -6.62 24.86
C VAL A 149 16.32 -7.14 23.73
N PRO A 150 17.61 -6.78 23.60
CA PRO A 150 18.48 -7.35 22.57
C PRO A 150 18.60 -8.88 22.67
N LEU A 151 18.71 -9.41 23.90
CA LEU A 151 18.82 -10.87 24.13
C LEU A 151 17.53 -11.60 23.72
N ALA A 152 16.38 -11.05 24.05
CA ALA A 152 15.08 -11.61 23.64
C ALA A 152 14.93 -11.61 22.13
N LEU A 153 15.24 -10.48 21.47
CA LEU A 153 15.10 -10.34 20.02
C LEU A 153 16.07 -11.19 19.21
N ASN A 154 17.23 -11.52 19.75
CA ASN A 154 18.14 -12.50 19.15
C ASN A 154 17.57 -13.93 19.11
N SER A 155 16.62 -14.24 19.98
CA SER A 155 15.94 -15.55 20.04
C SER A 155 14.67 -15.60 19.19
N VAL A 156 14.23 -14.46 18.62
CA VAL A 156 13.02 -14.33 17.85
C VAL A 156 13.30 -14.53 16.35
N ILE A 157 12.52 -15.41 15.72
CA ILE A 157 12.52 -15.61 14.26
C ILE A 157 11.24 -14.98 13.72
N GLY A 158 11.38 -14.15 12.67
CA GLY A 158 10.25 -13.47 12.01
C GLY A 158 10.43 -11.97 11.90
N ALA A 159 9.35 -11.28 11.52
CA ALA A 159 9.32 -9.83 11.35
C ALA A 159 8.66 -9.17 12.57
N TYR A 160 9.23 -8.05 13.00
CA TYR A 160 8.66 -7.27 14.11
C TYR A 160 8.92 -5.77 13.99
N ALA A 161 7.95 -4.98 14.42
CA ALA A 161 8.12 -3.63 14.90
C ALA A 161 7.44 -3.58 16.27
N ILE A 162 8.20 -3.37 17.32
CA ILE A 162 7.71 -3.37 18.71
C ILE A 162 7.97 -2.03 19.37
N VAL A 163 7.08 -1.67 20.30
CA VAL A 163 7.29 -0.56 21.25
C VAL A 163 6.92 -1.03 22.64
N ILE A 164 7.78 -0.74 23.60
CA ILE A 164 7.68 -1.21 24.99
C ILE A 164 7.70 0.02 25.90
N VAL A 165 6.83 0.01 26.91
CA VAL A 165 6.85 0.92 28.06
C VAL A 165 7.02 0.13 29.34
N ASP A 166 7.74 0.74 30.29
CA ASP A 166 8.04 0.17 31.62
C ASP A 166 7.49 1.09 32.72
N LYS A 167 6.60 0.57 33.55
CA LYS A 167 6.02 1.29 34.68
C LYS A 167 7.08 1.83 35.66
N THR A 168 8.21 1.15 35.77
CA THR A 168 9.29 1.54 36.69
C THR A 168 10.14 2.69 36.15
N HIS A 169 10.01 3.00 34.84
CA HIS A 169 10.69 4.08 34.16
C HIS A 169 9.70 4.88 33.27
N PRO A 170 8.87 5.75 33.88
CA PRO A 170 7.73 6.37 33.22
C PRO A 170 8.06 7.47 32.22
N ASP A 171 9.31 7.74 31.98
CA ASP A 171 9.86 8.72 31.00
C ASP A 171 10.58 8.05 29.83
N ARG A 172 10.48 6.73 29.73
CA ARG A 172 11.30 5.92 28.81
C ARG A 172 10.49 4.92 27.99
N MET A 173 10.86 4.79 26.71
CA MET A 173 10.36 3.76 25.78
C MET A 173 11.51 3.04 25.11
N ILE A 174 11.29 1.79 24.73
CA ILE A 174 12.17 1.06 23.82
C ILE A 174 11.38 0.70 22.57
N ALA A 175 11.96 0.95 21.40
CA ALA A 175 11.40 0.56 20.12
C ALA A 175 12.41 -0.28 19.33
N ALA A 176 11.95 -1.35 18.70
CA ALA A 176 12.84 -2.19 17.87
C ALA A 176 12.15 -2.61 16.58
N ARG A 177 12.96 -2.84 15.53
CA ARG A 177 12.46 -3.15 14.21
C ARG A 177 13.26 -4.23 13.50
N LYS A 178 12.51 -5.14 12.84
CA LYS A 178 12.99 -6.07 11.82
C LYS A 178 11.84 -6.38 10.85
N GLY A 179 11.97 -6.04 9.58
CA GLY A 179 10.94 -6.29 8.55
C GLY A 179 9.80 -5.27 8.53
N SER A 180 9.05 -5.09 9.62
CA SER A 180 7.92 -4.14 9.69
C SER A 180 8.38 -2.70 9.90
N PRO A 181 7.74 -1.66 9.27
CA PRO A 181 8.19 -0.28 9.36
C PRO A 181 7.97 0.34 10.75
N LEU A 182 8.92 1.18 11.18
CA LEU A 182 8.83 1.98 12.40
C LEU A 182 9.59 3.29 12.22
N ILE A 183 8.95 4.41 12.61
CA ILE A 183 9.45 5.77 12.45
C ILE A 183 9.41 6.47 13.81
N ILE A 184 10.45 7.22 14.12
CA ILE A 184 10.55 8.00 15.35
C ILE A 184 10.56 9.47 14.97
N GLY A 185 9.55 10.23 15.40
CA GLY A 185 9.49 11.69 15.31
C GLY A 185 10.28 12.31 16.45
N VAL A 186 11.16 13.25 16.13
CA VAL A 186 12.00 13.99 17.08
C VAL A 186 11.43 15.39 17.23
N GLY A 187 10.72 15.63 18.32
CA GLY A 187 10.16 16.94 18.67
C GLY A 187 11.01 17.71 19.67
N ASP A 188 10.45 18.81 20.22
CA ASP A 188 11.09 19.62 21.26
C ASP A 188 10.77 19.03 22.65
N ASP A 189 11.71 18.29 23.21
CA ASP A 189 11.60 17.54 24.47
C ASP A 189 10.43 16.51 24.44
N GLU A 190 10.20 15.92 23.27
CA GLU A 190 9.21 14.87 23.07
C GLU A 190 9.59 13.97 21.90
N PHE A 191 9.12 12.73 21.95
CA PHE A 191 9.25 11.76 20.87
C PHE A 191 7.90 11.15 20.54
N LEU A 192 7.68 10.96 19.24
CA LEU A 192 6.53 10.24 18.72
C LEU A 192 7.02 9.00 17.99
N ILE A 193 6.28 7.93 18.07
CA ILE A 193 6.57 6.71 17.33
C ILE A 193 5.36 6.40 16.45
N GLY A 194 5.59 6.00 15.21
CA GLY A 194 4.54 5.59 14.29
C GLY A 194 4.99 4.48 13.36
N SER A 195 4.07 3.63 12.97
CA SER A 195 4.30 2.66 11.89
C SER A 195 4.30 3.31 10.50
N ASP A 196 3.86 4.57 10.39
CA ASP A 196 4.13 5.48 9.27
C ASP A 196 4.17 6.94 9.76
N ALA A 197 4.35 7.89 8.83
CA ALA A 197 4.57 9.29 9.18
C ALA A 197 3.27 10.06 9.53
N THR A 198 2.08 9.53 9.23
CA THR A 198 0.80 10.26 9.37
C THR A 198 0.45 10.67 10.79
N PRO A 199 0.72 9.88 11.86
CA PRO A 199 0.52 10.33 13.23
C PRO A 199 1.56 11.35 13.72
N ILE A 200 2.72 11.46 13.05
CA ILE A 200 3.88 12.24 13.49
C ILE A 200 3.86 13.66 12.94
N ILE A 201 3.46 13.84 11.67
CA ILE A 201 3.63 15.09 10.90
C ILE A 201 2.97 16.33 11.54
N GLU A 202 1.94 16.17 12.35
CA GLU A 202 1.30 17.28 13.06
C GLU A 202 2.19 17.89 14.14
N TYR A 203 3.11 17.09 14.67
CA TYR A 203 3.92 17.43 15.85
C TYR A 203 5.35 17.76 15.50
N THR A 204 5.91 17.07 14.51
CA THR A 204 7.27 17.32 14.02
C THR A 204 7.45 16.83 12.58
N ASP A 205 8.27 17.55 11.81
CA ASP A 205 8.71 17.14 10.49
C ASP A 205 10.08 16.42 10.50
N LYS A 206 10.71 16.32 11.69
CA LYS A 206 12.00 15.65 11.87
C LYS A 206 11.79 14.20 12.29
N VAL A 207 12.26 13.26 11.47
CA VAL A 207 12.06 11.83 11.73
C VAL A 207 13.33 11.02 11.56
N VAL A 208 13.38 9.90 12.27
CA VAL A 208 14.36 8.83 12.09
C VAL A 208 13.61 7.57 11.66
N TYR A 209 13.95 7.03 10.48
CA TYR A 209 13.48 5.72 10.04
C TYR A 209 14.37 4.67 10.69
N LEU A 210 13.80 3.86 11.57
CA LEU A 210 14.55 2.78 12.22
C LEU A 210 14.94 1.73 11.17
N GLY A 211 16.21 1.32 11.16
CA GLY A 211 16.78 0.35 10.23
C GLY A 211 16.47 -1.10 10.64
N GLU A 212 16.92 -2.05 9.80
CA GLU A 212 16.80 -3.48 10.12
C GLU A 212 17.62 -3.83 11.37
N GLU A 213 17.02 -4.63 12.27
CA GLU A 213 17.65 -5.12 13.50
C GLU A 213 18.17 -3.99 14.41
N GLN A 214 17.57 -2.78 14.30
CA GLN A 214 17.90 -1.66 15.17
C GLN A 214 16.95 -1.58 16.38
N ILE A 215 17.51 -1.14 17.51
CA ILE A 215 16.81 -0.85 18.75
C ILE A 215 17.04 0.61 19.10
N ALA A 216 15.96 1.34 19.34
CA ALA A 216 15.97 2.73 19.79
C ALA A 216 15.62 2.81 21.28
N PHE A 217 16.46 3.46 22.05
CA PHE A 217 16.24 3.82 23.45
C PHE A 217 15.83 5.29 23.47
N ILE A 218 14.60 5.53 23.88
CA ILE A 218 13.93 6.81 23.81
C ILE A 218 13.62 7.26 25.23
N GLU A 219 14.21 8.37 25.65
CA GLU A 219 14.00 8.91 26.98
C GLU A 219 13.76 10.42 26.88
N ARG A 220 12.72 10.89 27.56
CA ARG A 220 12.38 12.31 27.58
C ARG A 220 13.54 13.16 28.10
N GLY A 221 13.84 14.25 27.39
CA GLY A 221 14.94 15.15 27.75
C GLY A 221 16.34 14.66 27.40
N LYS A 222 16.47 13.49 26.76
CA LYS A 222 17.74 12.95 26.27
C LYS A 222 17.79 12.85 24.75
N GLU A 223 18.98 12.71 24.21
CA GLU A 223 19.19 12.42 22.79
C GLU A 223 18.74 10.99 22.47
N LEU A 224 18.22 10.80 21.26
CA LEU A 224 17.82 9.49 20.75
C LEU A 224 19.05 8.59 20.61
N LYS A 225 19.06 7.46 21.31
CA LYS A 225 20.11 6.47 21.20
C LYS A 225 19.63 5.26 20.39
N ILE A 226 20.41 4.82 19.41
CA ILE A 226 20.12 3.65 18.58
C ILE A 226 21.28 2.66 18.68
N THR A 227 20.96 1.37 18.80
CA THR A 227 21.93 0.27 18.71
C THR A 227 21.45 -0.79 17.72
N ASP A 228 22.33 -1.68 17.31
CA ASP A 228 21.93 -2.94 16.68
C ASP A 228 21.66 -4.03 17.77
N LEU A 229 21.28 -5.24 17.33
CA LEU A 229 21.07 -6.38 18.25
C LEU A 229 22.32 -6.83 18.99
N ARG A 230 23.50 -6.37 18.60
CA ARG A 230 24.80 -6.65 19.28
C ARG A 230 25.15 -5.52 20.25
N SER A 231 24.23 -4.59 20.50
CA SER A 231 24.41 -3.40 21.33
C SER A 231 25.49 -2.43 20.82
N ILE A 232 25.81 -2.46 19.52
CA ILE A 232 26.74 -1.51 18.90
C ILE A 232 25.95 -0.24 18.58
N GLU A 233 26.39 0.88 19.14
CA GLU A 233 25.75 2.17 18.97
C GLU A 233 25.88 2.69 17.53
N GLN A 234 24.78 3.25 17.02
CA GLN A 234 24.66 3.80 15.67
C GLN A 234 24.16 5.24 15.72
N THR A 235 24.70 6.09 14.87
CA THR A 235 24.29 7.50 14.81
C THR A 235 22.91 7.61 14.15
N PRO A 236 21.91 8.23 14.81
CA PRO A 236 20.59 8.47 14.21
C PRO A 236 20.69 9.40 13.00
N VAL A 237 20.05 9.01 11.87
CA VAL A 237 19.97 9.85 10.67
C VAL A 237 18.62 10.55 10.66
N ILE A 238 18.59 11.82 11.06
CA ILE A 238 17.39 12.64 11.05
C ILE A 238 17.08 13.07 9.62
N LYS A 239 15.86 12.80 9.15
CA LYS A 239 15.32 13.24 7.86
C LYS A 239 14.15 14.18 8.07
N LYS A 240 13.89 15.04 7.08
CA LYS A 240 12.72 15.90 7.05
C LYS A 240 11.60 15.25 6.29
N LEU A 241 10.38 15.26 6.84
CA LEU A 241 9.17 14.81 6.16
C LEU A 241 8.70 15.85 5.13
N GLU A 242 8.36 15.39 3.95
CA GLU A 242 7.79 16.22 2.86
C GLU A 242 6.26 16.04 2.76
N LEU A 243 5.58 15.82 3.88
CA LEU A 243 4.14 15.64 3.95
C LEU A 243 3.45 16.91 4.48
N ASN A 244 2.22 17.19 3.98
CA ASN A 244 1.35 18.25 4.49
C ASN A 244 0.08 17.67 5.11
N LEU A 245 -0.41 18.26 6.20
CA LEU A 245 -1.65 17.85 6.88
C LEU A 245 -2.86 17.81 5.94
N SER A 246 -3.01 18.79 5.05
CA SER A 246 -4.12 18.85 4.10
C SER A 246 -4.19 17.64 3.16
N GLN A 247 -3.07 16.99 2.93
CA GLN A 247 -3.01 15.78 2.06
C GLN A 247 -3.62 14.55 2.75
N ILE A 248 -3.61 14.50 4.08
CA ILE A 248 -4.14 13.38 4.87
C ILE A 248 -5.54 13.63 5.42
N GLU A 249 -6.22 14.68 4.97
CA GLU A 249 -7.61 15.01 5.28
C GLU A 249 -8.51 14.81 4.06
N LYS A 250 -9.81 14.60 4.28
CA LYS A 250 -10.78 14.38 3.18
C LYS A 250 -11.02 15.60 2.28
N GLY A 251 -10.64 16.79 2.72
CA GLY A 251 -10.73 18.01 1.91
C GLY A 251 -12.13 18.34 1.37
N GLY A 252 -13.18 18.01 2.13
CA GLY A 252 -14.58 18.23 1.75
C GLY A 252 -15.23 17.07 0.99
N PHE A 253 -14.50 16.05 0.60
CA PHE A 253 -15.06 14.83 0.03
C PHE A 253 -15.68 13.93 1.10
N ALA A 254 -16.70 13.16 0.72
CA ALA A 254 -17.34 12.21 1.62
C ALA A 254 -16.39 11.08 2.06
N HIS A 255 -15.53 10.63 1.15
CA HIS A 255 -14.61 9.51 1.35
C HIS A 255 -13.22 9.83 0.79
N PHE A 256 -12.17 9.19 1.34
CA PHE A 256 -10.81 9.29 0.82
C PHE A 256 -10.72 8.75 -0.60
N MET A 257 -11.33 7.60 -0.88
CA MET A 257 -11.33 7.03 -2.23
C MET A 257 -11.86 8.02 -3.28
N LEU A 258 -12.96 8.74 -2.99
CA LEU A 258 -13.49 9.72 -3.94
C LEU A 258 -12.52 10.90 -4.12
N LYS A 259 -11.94 11.41 -3.03
CA LYS A 259 -10.90 12.44 -3.09
C LYS A 259 -9.75 11.98 -3.97
N GLU A 260 -9.23 10.78 -3.74
CA GLU A 260 -8.09 10.22 -4.46
C GLU A 260 -8.37 9.97 -5.95
N ILE A 261 -9.62 9.61 -6.30
CA ILE A 261 -10.06 9.56 -7.70
C ILE A 261 -10.00 10.97 -8.34
N HIS A 262 -10.45 12.00 -7.61
CA HIS A 262 -10.44 13.38 -8.09
C HIS A 262 -9.07 14.05 -8.07
N GLU A 263 -8.10 13.53 -7.32
CA GLU A 263 -6.71 14.01 -7.28
C GLU A 263 -5.85 13.51 -8.46
N GLN A 264 -6.36 12.61 -9.30
CA GLN A 264 -5.56 12.01 -10.39
C GLN A 264 -5.04 13.01 -11.42
N PRO A 265 -5.74 14.11 -11.78
CA PRO A 265 -5.16 15.16 -12.62
C PRO A 265 -3.87 15.75 -12.03
N ASP A 266 -3.92 16.12 -10.75
CA ASP A 266 -2.76 16.68 -10.03
C ASP A 266 -1.66 15.63 -9.85
N THR A 267 -2.04 14.39 -9.60
CA THR A 267 -1.12 13.24 -9.48
C THR A 267 -0.34 13.06 -10.78
N CYS A 268 -1.01 12.99 -11.93
CA CYS A 268 -0.33 12.88 -13.23
C CYS A 268 0.61 14.07 -13.48
N SER A 269 0.16 15.29 -13.22
CA SER A 269 1.02 16.47 -13.32
C SER A 269 2.28 16.35 -12.47
N THR A 270 2.14 15.83 -11.25
CA THR A 270 3.26 15.66 -10.32
C THR A 270 4.23 14.57 -10.75
N VAL A 271 3.73 13.45 -11.29
CA VAL A 271 4.58 12.37 -11.83
C VAL A 271 5.49 12.87 -12.97
N MET A 272 4.97 13.73 -13.84
CA MET A 272 5.72 14.31 -14.96
C MET A 272 6.73 15.38 -14.52
N ASN A 273 6.50 16.05 -13.41
CA ASN A 273 7.26 17.22 -12.98
C ASN A 273 8.77 16.93 -12.85
N GLY A 274 9.59 17.72 -13.53
CA GLY A 274 11.06 17.56 -13.56
C GLY A 274 11.56 16.33 -14.35
N ARG A 275 10.68 15.56 -14.98
CA ARG A 275 11.00 14.34 -15.73
C ARG A 275 10.66 14.43 -17.21
N LEU A 276 9.53 15.05 -17.52
CA LEU A 276 9.06 15.25 -18.88
C LEU A 276 9.52 16.63 -19.37
N HIS A 277 10.14 16.68 -20.53
CA HIS A 277 10.63 17.90 -21.19
C HIS A 277 10.06 17.98 -22.62
N PRO A 278 8.79 18.40 -22.77
CA PRO A 278 8.11 18.41 -24.08
C PRO A 278 8.83 19.30 -25.09
N GLU A 279 9.39 20.42 -24.66
CA GLU A 279 10.14 21.36 -25.47
C GLU A 279 11.41 20.77 -26.10
N LEU A 280 11.95 19.71 -25.48
CA LEU A 280 13.13 18.98 -25.95
C LEU A 280 12.77 17.63 -26.58
N GLY A 281 11.50 17.21 -26.49
CA GLY A 281 11.05 15.89 -26.93
C GLY A 281 11.70 14.74 -26.15
N ILE A 282 12.03 14.93 -24.85
CA ILE A 282 12.77 13.94 -24.06
C ILE A 282 12.15 13.69 -22.67
N VAL A 283 12.46 12.51 -22.14
CA VAL A 283 12.19 12.11 -20.74
C VAL A 283 13.51 11.89 -20.02
N LYS A 284 13.58 12.34 -18.76
CA LYS A 284 14.76 12.14 -17.88
C LYS A 284 14.33 11.53 -16.56
N LEU A 285 14.85 10.35 -16.24
CA LEU A 285 14.72 9.71 -14.93
C LEU A 285 16.12 9.52 -14.34
N SER A 286 16.37 10.11 -13.17
CA SER A 286 17.69 10.06 -12.52
C SER A 286 18.17 8.62 -12.32
N GLY A 287 17.27 7.73 -11.81
CA GLY A 287 17.60 6.31 -11.63
C GLY A 287 17.99 5.57 -12.91
N VAL A 288 17.57 6.05 -14.09
CA VAL A 288 17.99 5.50 -15.38
C VAL A 288 19.35 6.07 -15.80
N ILE A 289 19.54 7.37 -15.62
CA ILE A 289 20.77 8.07 -16.05
C ILE A 289 22.00 7.46 -15.39
N ASP A 290 21.97 7.28 -14.08
CA ASP A 290 23.09 6.79 -13.29
C ASP A 290 23.45 5.31 -13.59
N HIS A 291 22.46 4.53 -14.05
CA HIS A 291 22.60 3.09 -14.30
C HIS A 291 22.31 2.70 -15.75
N LYS A 292 22.37 3.66 -16.68
CA LYS A 292 22.03 3.52 -18.11
C LYS A 292 22.61 2.27 -18.76
N LYS A 293 23.93 2.06 -18.62
CA LYS A 293 24.62 0.91 -19.25
C LYS A 293 24.02 -0.42 -18.81
N ARG A 294 23.70 -0.54 -17.52
CA ARG A 294 23.17 -1.77 -16.93
C ARG A 294 21.74 -2.05 -17.40
N LEU A 295 20.90 -1.00 -17.43
CA LEU A 295 19.51 -1.10 -17.82
C LEU A 295 19.35 -1.39 -19.32
N LEU A 296 20.16 -0.75 -20.19
CA LEU A 296 20.12 -0.99 -21.63
C LEU A 296 20.69 -2.35 -22.06
N ALA A 297 21.59 -2.91 -21.27
CA ALA A 297 22.16 -4.24 -21.48
C ALA A 297 21.31 -5.37 -20.88
N ALA A 298 20.14 -5.03 -20.30
CA ALA A 298 19.28 -6.04 -19.71
C ALA A 298 18.88 -7.12 -20.73
N ARG A 299 19.12 -8.38 -20.38
CA ARG A 299 18.66 -9.54 -21.14
C ARG A 299 17.14 -9.58 -21.22
N ARG A 300 16.49 -9.34 -20.08
CA ARG A 300 15.07 -9.16 -19.91
C ARG A 300 14.80 -8.31 -18.66
N ILE A 301 13.57 -7.82 -18.57
CA ILE A 301 13.05 -7.18 -17.37
C ILE A 301 12.02 -8.13 -16.75
N ILE A 302 12.12 -8.35 -15.43
CA ILE A 302 11.10 -9.07 -14.65
C ILE A 302 10.45 -8.05 -13.73
N ILE A 303 9.14 -7.90 -13.78
CA ILE A 303 8.39 -6.99 -12.90
C ILE A 303 7.65 -7.81 -11.85
N CYS A 304 8.01 -7.62 -10.58
CA CYS A 304 7.38 -8.26 -9.44
C CYS A 304 6.47 -7.28 -8.71
N ALA A 305 5.20 -7.63 -8.53
CA ALA A 305 4.20 -6.79 -7.87
C ALA A 305 3.02 -7.61 -7.32
N CYS A 306 2.14 -6.97 -6.54
CA CYS A 306 0.91 -7.55 -6.01
C CYS A 306 -0.29 -6.66 -6.35
N GLY A 307 -1.48 -7.27 -6.53
CA GLY A 307 -2.76 -6.57 -6.69
C GLY A 307 -2.76 -5.50 -7.80
N THR A 308 -3.22 -4.31 -7.47
CA THR A 308 -3.27 -3.15 -8.37
C THR A 308 -1.91 -2.83 -9.03
N SER A 309 -0.81 -2.96 -8.28
CA SER A 309 0.54 -2.75 -8.83
C SER A 309 0.93 -3.82 -9.86
N TRP A 310 0.43 -5.05 -9.73
CA TRP A 310 0.61 -6.10 -10.72
C TRP A 310 -0.18 -5.78 -12.01
N HIS A 311 -1.39 -5.20 -11.92
CA HIS A 311 -2.12 -4.72 -13.10
C HIS A 311 -1.38 -3.57 -13.80
N ALA A 312 -0.81 -2.63 -13.05
CA ALA A 312 0.05 -1.59 -13.62
C ALA A 312 1.28 -2.18 -14.32
N ALA A 313 1.90 -3.21 -13.73
CA ALA A 313 3.03 -3.93 -14.32
C ALA A 313 2.68 -4.58 -15.66
N LEU A 314 1.49 -5.15 -15.80
CA LEU A 314 1.01 -5.71 -17.09
C LEU A 314 0.93 -4.66 -18.19
N ILE A 315 0.47 -3.44 -17.85
CA ILE A 315 0.46 -2.31 -18.81
C ILE A 315 1.91 -1.91 -19.14
N GLY A 316 2.75 -1.79 -18.10
CA GLY A 316 4.17 -1.48 -18.26
C GLY A 316 4.90 -2.51 -19.14
N LYS A 317 4.53 -3.78 -19.08
CA LYS A 317 5.05 -4.82 -19.97
C LYS A 317 4.82 -4.44 -21.43
N TYR A 318 3.57 -4.14 -21.82
CA TYR A 318 3.26 -3.75 -23.20
C TYR A 318 4.05 -2.51 -23.61
N MET A 319 4.12 -1.48 -22.75
CA MET A 319 4.84 -0.24 -23.03
C MET A 319 6.35 -0.48 -23.23
N ILE A 320 6.98 -1.22 -22.33
CA ILE A 320 8.41 -1.49 -22.39
C ILE A 320 8.74 -2.37 -23.59
N GLU A 321 8.01 -3.45 -23.83
CA GLU A 321 8.26 -4.35 -24.96
C GLU A 321 8.06 -3.63 -26.31
N GLU A 322 7.00 -2.82 -26.43
CA GLU A 322 6.72 -2.07 -27.66
C GLU A 322 7.78 -1.02 -27.94
N LEU A 323 8.12 -0.19 -26.97
CA LEU A 323 9.00 0.95 -27.14
C LEU A 323 10.48 0.58 -27.10
N THR A 324 10.89 -0.39 -26.28
CA THR A 324 12.31 -0.70 -26.04
C THR A 324 12.78 -1.99 -26.70
N ARG A 325 11.87 -2.86 -27.10
CA ARG A 325 12.16 -4.23 -27.59
C ARG A 325 12.95 -5.09 -26.59
N ILE A 326 12.87 -4.77 -25.29
CA ILE A 326 13.40 -5.60 -24.22
C ILE A 326 12.27 -6.55 -23.76
N PRO A 327 12.47 -7.88 -23.72
CA PRO A 327 11.45 -8.81 -23.22
C PRO A 327 11.10 -8.53 -21.77
N VAL A 328 9.81 -8.59 -21.42
CA VAL A 328 9.31 -8.34 -20.06
C VAL A 328 8.46 -9.51 -19.57
N GLU A 329 8.77 -10.00 -18.38
CA GLU A 329 7.94 -10.92 -17.62
C GLU A 329 7.28 -10.18 -16.46
N VAL A 330 6.02 -10.49 -16.17
CA VAL A 330 5.30 -9.91 -15.02
C VAL A 330 4.85 -11.02 -14.10
N GLU A 331 5.27 -10.94 -12.86
CA GLU A 331 5.12 -11.99 -11.87
C GLU A 331 4.34 -11.49 -10.65
N TYR A 332 3.47 -12.32 -10.10
CA TYR A 332 3.04 -12.11 -8.72
C TYR A 332 4.21 -12.31 -7.78
N SER A 333 4.46 -11.35 -6.90
CA SER A 333 5.61 -11.41 -6.00
C SER A 333 5.59 -12.65 -5.11
N SER A 334 4.40 -13.07 -4.63
CA SER A 334 4.21 -14.29 -3.84
C SER A 334 4.62 -15.54 -4.59
N GLU A 335 4.18 -15.69 -5.86
CA GLU A 335 4.52 -16.86 -6.67
C GLU A 335 6.02 -16.86 -7.05
N PHE A 336 6.55 -15.68 -7.39
CA PHE A 336 7.95 -15.53 -7.76
C PHE A 336 8.89 -16.00 -6.64
N ARG A 337 8.62 -15.66 -5.37
CA ARG A 337 9.49 -15.99 -4.25
C ARG A 337 9.55 -17.50 -3.94
N TYR A 338 8.47 -18.25 -4.25
CA TYR A 338 8.37 -19.67 -3.86
C TYR A 338 8.60 -20.67 -4.99
N ARG A 339 8.43 -20.28 -6.27
CA ARG A 339 8.53 -21.21 -7.39
C ARG A 339 9.97 -21.54 -7.84
N ASN A 340 11.00 -21.03 -7.15
CA ASN A 340 12.41 -21.17 -7.55
C ASN A 340 12.66 -20.65 -8.99
N PRO A 341 12.45 -19.34 -9.25
CA PRO A 341 12.53 -18.76 -10.59
C PRO A 341 13.95 -18.82 -11.15
N VAL A 342 14.02 -18.93 -12.47
CA VAL A 342 15.32 -18.80 -13.17
C VAL A 342 15.66 -17.33 -13.29
N ILE A 343 16.72 -16.90 -12.63
CA ILE A 343 17.20 -15.51 -12.61
C ILE A 343 18.67 -15.50 -13.05
N TYR A 344 19.01 -14.56 -13.92
CA TYR A 344 20.37 -14.38 -14.41
C TYR A 344 20.96 -13.05 -13.90
N PRO A 345 22.30 -12.96 -13.76
CA PRO A 345 22.96 -11.72 -13.33
C PRO A 345 22.73 -10.53 -14.28
N ASP A 346 22.40 -10.77 -15.54
CA ASP A 346 22.07 -9.77 -16.55
C ASP A 346 20.56 -9.44 -16.65
N ASP A 347 19.71 -10.07 -15.81
CA ASP A 347 18.32 -9.66 -15.64
C ASP A 347 18.22 -8.35 -14.85
N VAL A 348 17.17 -7.58 -15.12
CA VAL A 348 16.72 -6.43 -14.31
C VAL A 348 15.39 -6.80 -13.66
N VAL A 349 15.32 -6.70 -12.34
CA VAL A 349 14.07 -6.96 -11.60
C VAL A 349 13.51 -5.63 -11.11
N ILE A 350 12.30 -5.29 -11.57
CA ILE A 350 11.56 -4.10 -11.16
C ILE A 350 10.55 -4.50 -10.09
N ALA A 351 10.63 -3.89 -8.93
CA ALA A 351 9.64 -4.05 -7.86
C ALA A 351 8.71 -2.84 -7.82
N ILE A 352 7.40 -3.08 -7.88
CA ILE A 352 6.39 -2.01 -7.82
C ILE A 352 5.56 -2.18 -6.56
N SER A 353 5.49 -1.12 -5.74
CA SER A 353 4.66 -1.09 -4.54
C SER A 353 4.27 0.34 -4.18
N GLN A 354 3.00 0.59 -3.91
CA GLN A 354 2.54 1.89 -3.43
C GLN A 354 3.19 2.23 -2.09
N SER A 355 3.09 1.34 -1.09
CA SER A 355 3.68 1.56 0.24
C SER A 355 5.19 1.38 0.28
N GLY A 356 5.74 0.58 -0.65
CA GLY A 356 7.13 0.14 -0.61
C GLY A 356 7.47 -0.79 0.56
N GLU A 357 6.43 -1.36 1.20
CA GLU A 357 6.53 -2.22 2.39
C GLU A 357 5.86 -3.59 2.18
N THR A 358 5.47 -3.94 0.96
CA THR A 358 4.80 -5.21 0.65
C THR A 358 5.78 -6.38 0.87
N ALA A 359 5.45 -7.26 1.82
CA ALA A 359 6.36 -8.34 2.27
C ALA A 359 6.80 -9.25 1.13
N ASP A 360 5.86 -9.77 0.33
CA ASP A 360 6.18 -10.63 -0.80
C ASP A 360 7.07 -9.94 -1.84
N THR A 361 6.82 -8.65 -2.11
CA THR A 361 7.61 -7.90 -3.09
C THR A 361 9.04 -7.67 -2.58
N LEU A 362 9.20 -7.38 -1.30
CA LEU A 362 10.52 -7.25 -0.68
C LEU A 362 11.28 -8.58 -0.70
N ALA A 363 10.60 -9.70 -0.38
CA ALA A 363 11.21 -11.02 -0.41
C ALA A 363 11.59 -11.46 -1.84
N ALA A 364 10.74 -11.16 -2.84
CA ALA A 364 11.06 -11.39 -4.25
C ALA A 364 12.33 -10.63 -4.69
N MET A 365 12.48 -9.38 -4.24
CA MET A 365 13.69 -8.58 -4.48
C MET A 365 14.93 -9.19 -3.82
N GLN A 366 14.82 -9.64 -2.58
CA GLN A 366 15.95 -10.28 -1.86
C GLN A 366 16.42 -11.54 -2.59
N LEU A 367 15.47 -12.37 -3.07
CA LEU A 367 15.76 -13.54 -3.88
C LEU A 367 16.48 -13.17 -5.18
N ALA A 368 16.00 -12.16 -5.88
CA ALA A 368 16.60 -11.65 -7.11
C ALA A 368 18.02 -11.10 -6.86
N LYS A 369 18.22 -10.36 -5.77
CA LYS A 369 19.53 -9.84 -5.36
C LYS A 369 20.53 -10.94 -5.06
N ALA A 370 20.10 -11.98 -4.34
CA ALA A 370 20.94 -13.14 -4.04
C ALA A 370 21.38 -13.89 -5.32
N SER A 371 20.59 -13.80 -6.40
CA SER A 371 20.90 -14.37 -7.72
C SER A 371 21.75 -13.43 -8.60
N GLY A 372 22.11 -12.24 -8.13
CA GLY A 372 22.95 -11.26 -8.81
C GLY A 372 22.21 -10.34 -9.80
N ALA A 373 20.87 -10.37 -9.86
CA ALA A 373 20.08 -9.48 -10.70
C ALA A 373 20.18 -8.03 -10.22
N PHE A 374 19.99 -7.08 -11.14
CA PHE A 374 19.93 -5.65 -10.83
C PHE A 374 18.51 -5.24 -10.42
N LEU A 375 18.40 -4.53 -9.31
CA LEU A 375 17.11 -4.18 -8.71
C LEU A 375 16.73 -2.73 -9.00
N PHE A 376 15.51 -2.53 -9.52
CA PHE A 376 14.90 -1.22 -9.74
C PHE A 376 13.60 -1.08 -8.93
N GLY A 377 13.49 -0.07 -8.07
CA GLY A 377 12.30 0.15 -7.24
C GLY A 377 11.38 1.23 -7.81
N ILE A 378 10.07 0.96 -7.90
CA ILE A 378 9.03 1.97 -8.18
C ILE A 378 8.11 2.02 -6.97
N CYS A 379 8.26 3.06 -6.14
CA CYS A 379 7.53 3.22 -4.88
C CYS A 379 6.89 4.60 -4.80
N ASN A 380 5.82 4.73 -4.01
CA ASN A 380 5.26 6.06 -3.71
C ASN A 380 5.87 6.64 -2.42
N VAL A 381 6.13 5.79 -1.41
CA VAL A 381 6.66 6.24 -0.12
C VAL A 381 8.19 6.35 -0.17
N VAL A 382 8.67 7.57 0.05
CA VAL A 382 10.11 7.89 0.08
C VAL A 382 10.77 7.18 1.26
N GLY A 383 11.91 6.53 1.00
CA GLY A 383 12.69 5.84 2.03
C GLY A 383 12.07 4.54 2.56
N SER A 384 11.07 3.99 1.87
CA SER A 384 10.47 2.68 2.18
C SER A 384 11.47 1.52 2.04
N SER A 385 11.13 0.36 2.57
CA SER A 385 12.02 -0.83 2.58
C SER A 385 12.41 -1.28 1.18
N ILE A 386 11.45 -1.32 0.24
CA ILE A 386 11.73 -1.65 -1.17
C ILE A 386 12.66 -0.60 -1.81
N ALA A 387 12.41 0.70 -1.56
CA ALA A 387 13.25 1.76 -2.09
C ALA A 387 14.70 1.70 -1.57
N ARG A 388 14.89 1.29 -0.31
CA ARG A 388 16.24 1.12 0.28
C ARG A 388 16.95 -0.16 -0.18
N ALA A 389 16.19 -1.22 -0.49
CA ALA A 389 16.74 -2.50 -0.94
C ALA A 389 17.15 -2.49 -2.42
N ALA A 390 16.55 -1.61 -3.23
CA ALA A 390 16.84 -1.46 -4.65
C ALA A 390 18.21 -0.81 -4.91
N ASP A 391 18.84 -1.17 -6.01
CA ASP A 391 20.09 -0.55 -6.47
C ASP A 391 19.84 0.87 -7.00
N THR A 392 18.66 1.08 -7.60
CA THR A 392 18.14 2.36 -8.07
C THR A 392 16.62 2.31 -8.21
N GLY A 393 16.00 3.42 -8.60
CA GLY A 393 14.56 3.45 -8.83
C GLY A 393 14.02 4.85 -9.06
N CYS A 394 12.69 4.95 -8.99
CA CYS A 394 11.99 6.22 -9.00
C CYS A 394 10.77 6.19 -8.08
N TYR A 395 10.43 7.34 -7.52
CA TYR A 395 9.21 7.51 -6.75
C TYR A 395 8.08 7.97 -7.68
N THR A 396 6.86 7.53 -7.40
CA THR A 396 5.68 7.96 -8.18
C THR A 396 5.20 9.36 -7.82
N HIS A 397 5.51 9.84 -6.61
CA HIS A 397 5.09 11.14 -6.08
C HIS A 397 3.56 11.38 -6.14
N ALA A 398 2.76 10.31 -6.01
CA ALA A 398 1.30 10.41 -5.99
C ALA A 398 0.74 11.07 -4.73
N GLY A 399 1.59 11.40 -3.75
CA GLY A 399 1.16 11.82 -2.43
C GLY A 399 0.57 10.67 -1.60
N PRO A 400 0.07 10.96 -0.39
CA PRO A 400 -0.57 9.95 0.46
C PRO A 400 -1.81 9.37 -0.21
N GLU A 401 -1.99 8.05 -0.12
CA GLU A 401 -3.19 7.35 -0.54
C GLU A 401 -3.71 6.52 0.63
N ILE A 402 -4.87 6.91 1.17
CA ILE A 402 -5.43 6.43 2.44
C ILE A 402 -6.54 5.40 2.21
N GLY A 403 -7.39 5.62 1.20
CA GLY A 403 -8.40 4.63 0.80
C GLY A 403 -7.77 3.27 0.58
N VAL A 404 -8.33 2.21 1.18
CA VAL A 404 -7.74 0.85 1.12
C VAL A 404 -7.63 0.38 -0.33
N ALA A 405 -8.67 0.58 -1.14
CA ALA A 405 -8.64 0.29 -2.57
C ALA A 405 -7.84 1.37 -3.32
N SER A 406 -6.72 1.00 -3.93
CA SER A 406 -5.85 1.94 -4.64
C SER A 406 -6.51 2.53 -5.90
N THR A 407 -6.31 3.83 -6.13
CA THR A 407 -6.82 4.57 -7.29
C THR A 407 -5.72 5.42 -7.95
N LYS A 408 -5.34 6.55 -7.37
CA LYS A 408 -4.32 7.44 -7.92
C LYS A 408 -2.92 6.83 -7.96
N ALA A 409 -2.61 5.92 -7.04
CA ALA A 409 -1.33 5.20 -7.07
C ALA A 409 -1.20 4.32 -8.30
N PHE A 410 -2.30 3.67 -8.76
CA PHE A 410 -2.31 2.92 -10.01
C PHE A 410 -1.96 3.81 -11.22
N THR A 411 -2.65 4.92 -11.36
CA THR A 411 -2.44 5.87 -12.46
C THR A 411 -1.00 6.41 -12.45
N ALA A 412 -0.48 6.77 -11.26
CA ALA A 412 0.90 7.20 -11.10
C ALA A 412 1.93 6.12 -11.45
N GLN A 413 1.65 4.85 -11.12
CA GLN A 413 2.52 3.73 -11.48
C GLN A 413 2.53 3.48 -13.00
N VAL A 414 1.36 3.50 -13.65
CA VAL A 414 1.25 3.34 -15.11
C VAL A 414 2.02 4.46 -15.83
N GLU A 415 1.85 5.70 -15.40
CA GLU A 415 2.54 6.84 -15.98
C GLU A 415 4.06 6.78 -15.72
N THR A 416 4.50 6.39 -14.53
CA THR A 416 5.92 6.18 -14.21
C THR A 416 6.55 5.10 -15.08
N LEU A 417 5.82 4.01 -15.35
CA LEU A 417 6.26 2.93 -16.25
C LEU A 417 6.38 3.40 -17.69
N LEU A 418 5.45 4.27 -18.14
CA LEU A 418 5.54 4.88 -19.48
C LEU A 418 6.77 5.80 -19.58
N LEU A 419 7.01 6.66 -18.59
CA LEU A 419 8.19 7.51 -18.57
C LEU A 419 9.49 6.68 -18.55
N LEU A 420 9.51 5.56 -17.83
CA LEU A 420 10.63 4.61 -17.84
C LEU A 420 10.82 4.01 -19.23
N ALA A 421 9.75 3.54 -19.86
CA ALA A 421 9.79 2.96 -21.20
C ALA A 421 10.28 3.97 -22.26
N LEU A 422 9.77 5.21 -22.21
CA LEU A 422 10.20 6.30 -23.12
C LEU A 422 11.67 6.65 -22.90
N ASN A 423 12.12 6.77 -21.64
CA ASN A 423 13.52 7.08 -21.35
C ASN A 423 14.46 5.96 -21.83
N LEU A 424 14.13 4.69 -21.59
CA LEU A 424 14.90 3.57 -22.09
C LEU A 424 14.90 3.50 -23.64
N ALA A 425 13.75 3.70 -24.27
CA ALA A 425 13.62 3.69 -25.73
C ALA A 425 14.44 4.82 -26.39
N GLN A 426 14.39 6.03 -25.81
CA GLN A 426 15.20 7.17 -26.22
C GLN A 426 16.70 6.84 -26.19
N GLU A 427 17.16 6.25 -25.10
CA GLU A 427 18.56 5.90 -24.91
C GLU A 427 19.03 4.73 -25.77
N LYS A 428 18.10 3.84 -26.14
CA LYS A 428 18.36 2.67 -27.00
C LYS A 428 18.19 2.98 -28.49
N GLY A 429 17.47 4.05 -28.84
CA GLY A 429 17.16 4.42 -30.21
C GLY A 429 16.20 3.44 -30.91
N THR A 430 15.28 2.85 -30.17
CA THR A 430 14.35 1.81 -30.68
C THR A 430 13.02 2.37 -31.18
N VAL A 431 12.72 3.63 -30.88
CA VAL A 431 11.50 4.35 -31.26
C VAL A 431 11.89 5.54 -32.12
N SER A 432 11.13 5.83 -33.16
CA SER A 432 11.35 7.03 -33.99
C SER A 432 11.10 8.30 -33.19
N ASP A 433 11.82 9.38 -33.54
CA ASP A 433 11.62 10.69 -32.92
C ASP A 433 10.17 11.16 -33.06
N GLU A 434 9.55 10.96 -34.22
CA GLU A 434 8.15 11.32 -34.45
C GLU A 434 7.17 10.61 -33.50
N GLN A 435 7.34 9.30 -33.30
CA GLN A 435 6.47 8.54 -32.42
C GLN A 435 6.68 8.95 -30.96
N ARG A 436 7.93 9.14 -30.54
CA ARG A 436 8.30 9.59 -29.20
C ARG A 436 7.73 10.98 -28.90
N GLU A 437 7.92 11.93 -29.83
CA GLU A 437 7.44 13.30 -29.70
C GLU A 437 5.91 13.39 -29.62
N LYS A 438 5.17 12.56 -30.36
CA LYS A 438 3.71 12.47 -30.24
C LYS A 438 3.26 12.09 -28.85
N ILE A 439 3.86 11.06 -28.26
CA ILE A 439 3.52 10.62 -26.91
C ILE A 439 3.90 11.70 -25.87
N ILE A 440 5.11 12.28 -25.99
CA ILE A 440 5.63 13.31 -25.08
C ILE A 440 4.79 14.60 -25.15
N ALA A 441 4.34 15.00 -26.33
CA ALA A 441 3.48 16.18 -26.52
C ALA A 441 2.06 15.96 -25.99
N GLU A 442 1.59 14.71 -25.97
CA GLU A 442 0.25 14.37 -25.49
C GLU A 442 0.16 14.19 -23.96
N LEU A 443 1.22 13.74 -23.30
CA LEU A 443 1.26 13.53 -21.86
C LEU A 443 0.78 14.74 -21.04
N PRO A 444 1.20 15.99 -21.29
CA PRO A 444 0.72 17.17 -20.55
C PRO A 444 -0.78 17.44 -20.67
N ASN A 445 -1.46 16.83 -21.66
CA ASN A 445 -2.89 16.98 -21.87
C ASN A 445 -3.72 15.99 -21.04
N ILE A 446 -3.09 14.94 -20.51
CA ILE A 446 -3.77 13.88 -19.75
C ILE A 446 -4.50 14.41 -18.51
N PRO A 447 -3.93 15.30 -17.66
CA PRO A 447 -4.64 15.87 -16.53
C PRO A 447 -5.97 16.52 -16.93
N ALA A 448 -5.99 17.39 -17.92
CA ALA A 448 -7.21 18.05 -18.39
C ALA A 448 -8.23 17.06 -19.00
N LYS A 449 -7.76 15.98 -19.62
CA LYS A 449 -8.63 14.90 -20.12
C LYS A 449 -9.27 14.11 -18.98
N ILE A 450 -8.53 13.84 -17.90
CA ILE A 450 -9.07 13.21 -16.68
C ILE A 450 -10.12 14.14 -16.04
N GLU A 451 -9.84 15.44 -15.89
CA GLU A 451 -10.81 16.41 -15.38
C GLU A 451 -12.13 16.41 -16.19
N LYS A 452 -12.02 16.25 -17.51
CA LYS A 452 -13.20 16.17 -18.38
C LYS A 452 -14.02 14.91 -18.07
N ILE A 453 -13.37 13.77 -17.85
CA ILE A 453 -14.04 12.52 -17.48
C ILE A 453 -14.71 12.64 -16.11
N LEU A 454 -14.04 13.24 -15.14
CA LEU A 454 -14.57 13.43 -13.78
C LEU A 454 -15.86 14.25 -13.74
N LYS A 455 -16.13 15.11 -14.75
CA LYS A 455 -17.42 15.81 -14.89
C LYS A 455 -18.62 14.88 -15.11
N HIS A 456 -18.38 13.63 -15.52
CA HIS A 456 -19.42 12.61 -15.67
C HIS A 456 -19.75 11.87 -14.36
N ASP A 457 -19.13 12.23 -13.23
CA ASP A 457 -19.31 11.57 -11.93
C ASP A 457 -20.80 11.39 -11.56
N LYS A 458 -21.61 12.44 -11.70
CA LYS A 458 -23.05 12.36 -11.43
C LYS A 458 -23.78 11.37 -12.35
N GLN A 459 -23.43 11.33 -13.63
CA GLN A 459 -24.02 10.40 -14.60
C GLN A 459 -23.67 8.94 -14.24
N ILE A 460 -22.42 8.70 -13.85
CA ILE A 460 -21.95 7.39 -13.42
C ILE A 460 -22.67 6.97 -12.14
N SER A 461 -22.85 7.90 -11.20
CA SER A 461 -23.59 7.68 -9.95
C SER A 461 -25.05 7.25 -10.19
N GLU A 462 -25.75 7.89 -11.12
CA GLU A 462 -27.12 7.50 -11.46
C GLU A 462 -27.18 6.12 -12.12
N LEU A 463 -26.24 5.83 -13.01
CA LEU A 463 -26.15 4.50 -13.62
C LEU A 463 -25.83 3.40 -12.60
N ALA A 464 -24.93 3.66 -11.66
CA ALA A 464 -24.52 2.71 -10.65
C ALA A 464 -25.70 2.14 -9.83
N LYS A 465 -26.71 2.97 -9.56
CA LYS A 465 -27.94 2.56 -8.85
C LYS A 465 -28.67 1.43 -9.58
N THR A 466 -28.61 1.40 -10.91
CA THR A 466 -29.26 0.39 -11.76
C THR A 466 -28.66 -1.00 -11.55
N PHE A 467 -27.40 -1.09 -11.10
CA PHE A 467 -26.67 -2.35 -10.97
C PHE A 467 -26.52 -2.84 -9.52
N THR A 468 -27.23 -2.25 -8.57
CA THR A 468 -27.18 -2.69 -7.17
C THR A 468 -27.70 -4.11 -6.94
N TYR A 469 -28.53 -4.63 -7.86
CA TYR A 469 -29.03 -6.00 -7.84
C TYR A 469 -27.95 -7.04 -8.18
N ALA A 470 -26.93 -6.64 -8.96
CA ALA A 470 -25.97 -7.58 -9.52
C ALA A 470 -25.10 -8.23 -8.44
N HIS A 471 -24.87 -9.52 -8.60
CA HIS A 471 -23.97 -10.32 -7.78
C HIS A 471 -22.66 -10.63 -8.51
N ASN A 472 -22.66 -10.55 -9.84
CA ASN A 472 -21.52 -10.84 -10.69
C ASN A 472 -21.36 -9.75 -11.76
N PHE A 473 -20.12 -9.52 -12.21
CA PHE A 473 -19.77 -8.66 -13.33
C PHE A 473 -18.65 -9.27 -14.14
N ILE A 474 -18.69 -9.09 -15.45
CA ILE A 474 -17.59 -9.40 -16.35
C ILE A 474 -17.01 -8.10 -16.92
N TYR A 475 -15.68 -8.01 -16.95
CA TYR A 475 -14.95 -6.92 -17.57
C TYR A 475 -14.13 -7.43 -18.75
N LEU A 476 -14.23 -6.78 -19.89
CA LEU A 476 -13.57 -7.20 -21.13
C LEU A 476 -12.66 -6.10 -21.67
N GLY A 477 -11.44 -6.46 -22.06
CA GLY A 477 -10.48 -5.59 -22.69
C GLY A 477 -9.54 -6.32 -23.65
N ARG A 478 -8.83 -5.58 -24.50
CA ARG A 478 -7.79 -6.11 -25.39
C ARG A 478 -6.52 -5.24 -25.31
N GLY A 479 -5.34 -5.86 -25.55
CA GLY A 479 -4.07 -5.16 -25.49
C GLY A 479 -3.91 -4.40 -24.18
N TYR A 480 -3.58 -3.12 -24.23
CA TYR A 480 -3.46 -2.23 -23.07
C TYR A 480 -4.72 -2.19 -22.18
N ASN A 481 -5.90 -2.47 -22.74
CA ASN A 481 -7.16 -2.40 -22.02
C ASN A 481 -7.54 -3.70 -21.29
N TYR A 482 -6.82 -4.81 -21.52
CA TYR A 482 -7.03 -6.03 -20.73
C TYR A 482 -6.63 -5.84 -19.25
N PRO A 483 -5.45 -5.32 -18.92
CA PRO A 483 -5.12 -5.01 -17.52
C PRO A 483 -6.07 -3.98 -16.88
N ILE A 484 -6.65 -3.07 -17.67
CA ILE A 484 -7.69 -2.12 -17.18
C ILE A 484 -8.98 -2.86 -16.83
N ALA A 485 -9.36 -3.86 -17.61
CA ALA A 485 -10.50 -4.73 -17.27
C ALA A 485 -10.26 -5.48 -15.94
N LEU A 486 -9.05 -5.99 -15.73
CA LEU A 486 -8.64 -6.60 -14.45
C LEU A 486 -8.74 -5.62 -13.29
N GLU A 487 -8.22 -4.39 -13.46
CA GLU A 487 -8.23 -3.35 -12.43
C GLU A 487 -9.65 -2.89 -12.10
N GLY A 488 -10.52 -2.67 -13.10
CA GLY A 488 -11.92 -2.32 -12.88
C GLY A 488 -12.68 -3.41 -12.12
N ALA A 489 -12.45 -4.68 -12.48
CA ALA A 489 -13.02 -5.83 -11.76
C ALA A 489 -12.50 -5.93 -10.32
N LEU A 490 -11.20 -5.67 -10.11
CA LEU A 490 -10.61 -5.64 -8.76
C LEU A 490 -11.25 -4.54 -7.90
N LYS A 491 -11.37 -3.31 -8.40
CA LYS A 491 -12.00 -2.20 -7.66
C LYS A 491 -13.42 -2.55 -7.26
N LEU A 492 -14.22 -3.09 -8.18
CA LEU A 492 -15.60 -3.45 -7.88
C LEU A 492 -15.70 -4.51 -6.78
N LYS A 493 -14.90 -5.59 -6.87
CA LYS A 493 -14.96 -6.67 -5.87
C LYS A 493 -14.48 -6.23 -4.48
N GLU A 494 -13.44 -5.39 -4.42
CA GLU A 494 -12.86 -4.92 -3.16
C GLU A 494 -13.85 -4.14 -2.30
N ILE A 495 -14.61 -3.23 -2.90
CA ILE A 495 -15.42 -2.26 -2.14
C ILE A 495 -16.92 -2.55 -2.15
N SER A 496 -17.44 -3.26 -3.16
CA SER A 496 -18.87 -3.59 -3.27
C SER A 496 -19.21 -5.03 -2.85
N TYR A 497 -18.19 -5.90 -2.79
CA TYR A 497 -18.31 -7.34 -2.55
C TYR A 497 -19.08 -8.09 -3.65
N ILE A 498 -19.21 -7.48 -4.83
CA ILE A 498 -19.72 -8.13 -6.03
C ILE A 498 -18.58 -8.97 -6.62
N HIS A 499 -18.85 -10.21 -6.98
CA HIS A 499 -17.88 -11.03 -7.72
C HIS A 499 -17.68 -10.45 -9.12
N ALA A 500 -16.46 -10.02 -9.42
CA ALA A 500 -16.12 -9.38 -10.70
C ALA A 500 -14.84 -9.95 -11.26
N GLU A 501 -14.82 -10.26 -12.56
CA GLU A 501 -13.65 -10.82 -13.24
C GLU A 501 -13.35 -10.08 -14.54
N GLY A 502 -12.05 -9.88 -14.80
CA GLY A 502 -11.54 -9.31 -16.04
C GLY A 502 -11.00 -10.38 -16.96
N TYR A 503 -11.35 -10.31 -18.25
CA TYR A 503 -10.85 -11.23 -19.27
C TYR A 503 -10.30 -10.52 -20.49
N PRO A 504 -9.29 -11.10 -21.18
CA PRO A 504 -9.03 -10.74 -22.56
C PRO A 504 -10.29 -11.02 -23.38
N ALA A 505 -10.81 -10.02 -24.08
CA ALA A 505 -12.14 -10.13 -24.71
C ALA A 505 -12.27 -11.32 -25.68
N ALA A 506 -11.16 -11.75 -26.31
CA ALA A 506 -11.17 -12.95 -27.15
C ALA A 506 -11.36 -14.24 -26.35
N GLU A 507 -10.80 -14.30 -25.13
CA GLU A 507 -10.85 -15.49 -24.27
C GLU A 507 -12.25 -15.73 -23.67
N MET A 508 -13.13 -14.72 -23.73
CA MET A 508 -14.52 -14.88 -23.35
C MET A 508 -15.17 -16.11 -24.00
N LYS A 509 -14.81 -16.43 -25.26
CA LYS A 509 -15.35 -17.56 -26.03
C LYS A 509 -14.92 -18.92 -25.50
N HIS A 510 -13.86 -18.99 -24.72
CA HIS A 510 -13.25 -20.22 -24.23
C HIS A 510 -13.72 -20.60 -22.82
N GLY A 511 -14.94 -20.20 -22.45
CA GLY A 511 -15.58 -20.55 -21.18
C GLY A 511 -16.47 -19.44 -20.61
N PRO A 512 -15.95 -18.25 -20.32
CA PRO A 512 -16.69 -17.18 -19.62
C PRO A 512 -18.00 -16.75 -20.31
N ILE A 513 -18.12 -16.92 -21.62
CA ILE A 513 -19.33 -16.62 -22.39
C ILE A 513 -20.55 -17.41 -21.89
N ALA A 514 -20.35 -18.55 -21.25
CA ALA A 514 -21.41 -19.37 -20.66
C ALA A 514 -22.13 -18.69 -19.49
N LEU A 515 -21.47 -17.65 -18.87
CA LEU A 515 -22.02 -16.91 -17.76
C LEU A 515 -22.91 -15.73 -18.20
N ILE A 516 -22.92 -15.41 -19.50
CA ILE A 516 -23.62 -14.23 -20.01
C ILE A 516 -25.10 -14.51 -20.17
N ASP A 517 -25.93 -13.75 -19.47
CA ASP A 517 -27.37 -13.70 -19.52
C ASP A 517 -27.91 -12.27 -19.35
N GLU A 518 -29.21 -12.10 -19.18
CA GLU A 518 -29.88 -10.80 -19.03
C GLU A 518 -29.53 -10.08 -17.68
N GLU A 519 -29.09 -10.83 -16.68
CA GLU A 519 -28.76 -10.32 -15.35
C GLU A 519 -27.25 -10.05 -15.16
N MET A 520 -26.42 -10.52 -16.10
CA MET A 520 -24.97 -10.35 -16.05
C MET A 520 -24.53 -9.05 -16.72
N PRO A 521 -24.14 -8.00 -15.98
CA PRO A 521 -23.54 -6.82 -16.57
C PRO A 521 -22.13 -7.11 -17.10
N VAL A 522 -21.86 -6.64 -18.31
CA VAL A 522 -20.57 -6.78 -18.98
C VAL A 522 -20.00 -5.40 -19.27
N VAL A 523 -18.90 -5.06 -18.63
CA VAL A 523 -18.16 -3.82 -18.88
C VAL A 523 -17.13 -4.07 -19.98
N VAL A 524 -17.14 -3.26 -21.04
CA VAL A 524 -16.23 -3.42 -22.18
C VAL A 524 -15.45 -2.15 -22.39
N ILE A 525 -14.11 -2.24 -22.35
CA ILE A 525 -13.22 -1.12 -22.64
C ILE A 525 -12.96 -1.11 -24.16
N ALA A 526 -13.57 -0.19 -24.86
CA ALA A 526 -13.67 -0.15 -26.32
C ALA A 526 -13.25 1.23 -26.91
N PRO A 527 -12.06 1.75 -26.61
CA PRO A 527 -11.59 3.00 -27.25
C PRO A 527 -11.37 2.77 -28.74
N LYS A 528 -11.52 3.84 -29.54
CA LYS A 528 -11.34 3.79 -31.00
C LYS A 528 -9.86 3.75 -31.39
N ARG A 529 -9.11 2.81 -30.81
CA ARG A 529 -7.67 2.57 -30.99
C ARG A 529 -7.40 1.06 -31.03
N GLY A 530 -6.25 0.68 -31.54
CA GLY A 530 -5.75 -0.70 -31.53
C GLY A 530 -6.73 -1.70 -32.14
N HIS A 531 -7.26 -2.58 -31.29
CA HIS A 531 -8.10 -3.71 -31.71
C HIS A 531 -9.62 -3.40 -31.77
N TYR A 532 -10.00 -2.18 -32.13
CA TYR A 532 -11.38 -1.67 -32.11
C TYR A 532 -12.41 -2.60 -32.79
N ASP A 533 -12.18 -3.00 -34.06
CA ASP A 533 -13.10 -3.85 -34.80
C ASP A 533 -13.32 -5.23 -34.13
N LYS A 534 -12.30 -5.72 -33.45
CA LYS A 534 -12.39 -6.99 -32.72
C LYS A 534 -13.20 -6.86 -31.44
N ILE A 535 -13.08 -5.71 -30.74
CA ILE A 535 -13.90 -5.40 -29.57
C ILE A 535 -15.37 -5.24 -29.98
N LEU A 536 -15.65 -4.54 -31.08
CA LEU A 536 -17.01 -4.40 -31.61
C LEU A 536 -17.67 -5.78 -31.81
N SER A 537 -16.94 -6.72 -32.44
CA SER A 537 -17.41 -8.10 -32.61
C SER A 537 -17.67 -8.80 -31.28
N ASN A 538 -16.82 -8.60 -30.27
CA ASN A 538 -17.04 -9.20 -28.95
C ASN A 538 -18.28 -8.62 -28.25
N ILE A 539 -18.57 -7.32 -28.39
CA ILE A 539 -19.80 -6.71 -27.89
C ILE A 539 -21.04 -7.34 -28.55
N GLN A 540 -21.01 -7.54 -29.88
CA GLN A 540 -22.10 -8.21 -30.61
C GLN A 540 -22.33 -9.65 -30.09
N GLU A 541 -21.27 -10.38 -29.77
CA GLU A 541 -21.38 -11.74 -29.19
C GLU A 541 -22.05 -11.75 -27.80
N VAL A 542 -21.73 -10.73 -26.94
CA VAL A 542 -22.40 -10.51 -25.65
C VAL A 542 -23.86 -10.16 -25.87
N LYS A 543 -24.17 -9.23 -26.77
CA LYS A 543 -25.54 -8.81 -27.08
C LYS A 543 -26.40 -9.94 -27.68
N ALA A 544 -25.82 -10.82 -28.50
CA ALA A 544 -26.52 -12.00 -29.02
C ALA A 544 -27.00 -12.95 -27.90
N ARG A 545 -26.45 -12.86 -26.69
CA ARG A 545 -26.84 -13.61 -25.49
C ARG A 545 -27.60 -12.75 -24.48
N LYS A 546 -28.08 -11.59 -24.93
CA LYS A 546 -28.86 -10.63 -24.14
C LYS A 546 -28.10 -10.00 -22.96
N GLY A 547 -26.77 -10.11 -22.91
CA GLY A 547 -25.95 -9.47 -21.89
C GLY A 547 -26.13 -7.96 -21.90
N ARG A 548 -26.09 -7.34 -20.72
CA ARG A 548 -26.17 -5.88 -20.55
C ARG A 548 -24.78 -5.28 -20.66
N VAL A 549 -24.54 -4.48 -21.69
CA VAL A 549 -23.23 -3.93 -21.99
C VAL A 549 -23.11 -2.49 -21.51
N ILE A 550 -22.06 -2.26 -20.69
CA ILE A 550 -21.57 -0.94 -20.30
C ILE A 550 -20.23 -0.72 -21.03
N SER A 551 -20.14 0.21 -21.95
CA SER A 551 -18.92 0.44 -22.71
C SER A 551 -18.19 1.72 -22.32
N ILE A 552 -16.84 1.65 -22.28
CA ILE A 552 -15.96 2.82 -22.20
C ILE A 552 -15.48 3.08 -23.62
N VAL A 553 -15.85 4.23 -24.20
CA VAL A 553 -15.65 4.52 -25.62
C VAL A 553 -14.92 5.84 -25.83
N THR A 554 -14.27 6.00 -26.96
CA THR A 554 -13.72 7.31 -27.36
C THR A 554 -14.87 8.29 -27.64
N GLU A 555 -14.71 9.52 -27.25
CA GLU A 555 -15.67 10.61 -27.47
C GLU A 555 -16.14 10.67 -28.92
N GLY A 556 -17.46 10.73 -29.12
CA GLY A 556 -18.06 10.77 -30.45
C GLY A 556 -18.16 9.43 -31.17
N ASP A 557 -17.80 8.31 -30.54
CA ASP A 557 -18.02 6.98 -31.10
C ASP A 557 -19.50 6.67 -31.22
N LYS A 558 -19.96 6.38 -32.44
CA LYS A 558 -21.37 6.05 -32.73
C LYS A 558 -21.60 4.55 -32.84
N ASP A 559 -20.60 3.78 -33.24
CA ASP A 559 -20.73 2.39 -33.59
C ASP A 559 -20.90 1.50 -32.34
N VAL A 560 -19.97 1.65 -31.37
CA VAL A 560 -20.07 0.92 -30.09
C VAL A 560 -21.25 1.42 -29.27
N LYS A 561 -21.52 2.74 -29.26
CA LYS A 561 -22.68 3.31 -28.55
C LYS A 561 -24.01 2.76 -29.07
N ALA A 562 -24.14 2.52 -30.36
CA ALA A 562 -25.38 2.00 -30.94
C ALA A 562 -25.72 0.56 -30.53
N ILE A 563 -24.73 -0.21 -30.10
CA ILE A 563 -24.91 -1.62 -29.70
C ILE A 563 -24.73 -1.86 -28.18
N SER A 564 -24.39 -0.81 -27.42
CA SER A 564 -24.25 -0.85 -25.97
C SER A 564 -25.54 -0.37 -25.28
N ASP A 565 -25.84 -0.92 -24.09
CA ASP A 565 -26.97 -0.42 -23.29
C ASP A 565 -26.62 0.89 -22.61
N TYR A 566 -25.36 1.04 -22.20
CA TYR A 566 -24.82 2.24 -21.56
C TYR A 566 -23.41 2.49 -22.06
N SER A 567 -23.00 3.76 -22.08
CA SER A 567 -21.64 4.13 -22.49
C SER A 567 -21.14 5.35 -21.76
N PHE A 568 -19.84 5.32 -21.42
CA PHE A 568 -19.09 6.48 -20.92
C PHE A 568 -18.03 6.87 -21.93
N GLU A 569 -17.96 8.14 -22.25
CA GLU A 569 -17.01 8.68 -23.21
C GLU A 569 -15.71 9.12 -22.51
N ILE A 570 -14.58 8.78 -23.11
CA ILE A 570 -13.26 9.30 -22.75
C ILE A 570 -12.69 10.10 -23.92
N PRO A 571 -11.94 11.19 -23.67
CA PRO A 571 -11.26 11.93 -24.76
C PRO A 571 -10.30 11.03 -25.55
N ASP A 572 -10.14 11.31 -26.84
CA ASP A 572 -9.16 10.60 -27.67
C ASP A 572 -7.73 10.91 -27.21
N THR A 573 -6.83 9.92 -27.32
CA THR A 573 -5.42 10.05 -26.95
C THR A 573 -4.58 8.98 -27.66
N GLU A 574 -3.25 9.00 -27.49
CA GLU A 574 -2.37 7.95 -28.01
C GLU A 574 -2.66 6.60 -27.29
N GLU A 575 -2.50 5.48 -28.01
CA GLU A 575 -2.95 4.16 -27.52
C GLU A 575 -2.34 3.78 -26.17
N CYS A 576 -1.04 4.02 -25.97
CA CYS A 576 -0.35 3.73 -24.70
C CYS A 576 -0.82 4.62 -23.54
N LEU A 577 -1.51 5.74 -23.79
CA LEU A 577 -2.07 6.66 -22.80
C LEU A 577 -3.53 6.36 -22.44
N VAL A 578 -4.22 5.57 -23.27
CA VAL A 578 -5.63 5.17 -23.00
C VAL A 578 -5.84 4.59 -21.61
N PRO A 579 -4.95 3.76 -21.06
CA PRO A 579 -5.07 3.24 -19.70
C PRO A 579 -5.29 4.31 -18.62
N LEU A 580 -4.63 5.46 -18.74
CA LEU A 580 -4.73 6.59 -17.80
C LEU A 580 -6.13 7.22 -17.79
N LEU A 581 -6.85 7.13 -18.89
CA LEU A 581 -8.19 7.70 -19.06
C LEU A 581 -9.28 6.65 -18.78
N SER A 582 -9.13 5.45 -19.31
CA SER A 582 -10.17 4.42 -19.27
C SER A 582 -10.40 3.83 -17.87
N VAL A 583 -9.43 3.92 -16.96
CA VAL A 583 -9.57 3.46 -15.58
C VAL A 583 -10.49 4.38 -14.75
N ILE A 584 -10.56 5.67 -15.05
CA ILE A 584 -11.28 6.67 -14.25
C ILE A 584 -12.79 6.35 -14.15
N PRO A 585 -13.53 6.15 -15.26
CA PRO A 585 -14.96 5.79 -15.16
C PRO A 585 -15.18 4.45 -14.47
N LEU A 586 -14.23 3.50 -14.52
CA LEU A 586 -14.34 2.22 -13.81
C LEU A 586 -14.19 2.38 -12.30
N GLN A 587 -13.27 3.23 -11.85
CA GLN A 587 -13.11 3.57 -10.43
C GLN A 587 -14.36 4.26 -9.89
N LEU A 588 -14.91 5.23 -10.61
CA LEU A 588 -16.16 5.91 -10.23
C LEU A 588 -17.35 4.94 -10.20
N LEU A 589 -17.47 4.05 -11.19
CA LEU A 589 -18.54 3.06 -11.25
C LEU A 589 -18.48 2.13 -10.03
N ALA A 590 -17.31 1.61 -9.71
CA ALA A 590 -17.10 0.76 -8.53
C ALA A 590 -17.45 1.49 -7.23
N TYR A 591 -16.96 2.74 -7.08
CA TYR A 591 -17.25 3.59 -5.93
C TYR A 591 -18.77 3.80 -5.75
N HIS A 592 -19.47 4.24 -6.78
CA HIS A 592 -20.89 4.54 -6.68
C HIS A 592 -21.77 3.29 -6.48
N ILE A 593 -21.42 2.14 -7.07
CA ILE A 593 -22.12 0.87 -6.79
C ILE A 593 -21.94 0.51 -5.31
N ALA A 594 -20.74 0.64 -4.76
CA ALA A 594 -20.47 0.34 -3.35
C ALA A 594 -21.26 1.27 -2.42
N ILE A 595 -21.28 2.57 -2.69
CA ILE A 595 -22.07 3.55 -1.92
C ILE A 595 -23.57 3.22 -2.00
N ALA A 596 -24.10 2.94 -3.19
CA ALA A 596 -25.50 2.57 -3.38
C ALA A 596 -25.89 1.27 -2.65
N LYS A 597 -24.92 0.38 -2.40
CA LYS A 597 -25.07 -0.84 -1.58
C LYS A 597 -24.81 -0.60 -0.09
N GLY A 598 -24.57 0.64 0.36
CA GLY A 598 -24.31 0.99 1.76
C GLY A 598 -22.99 0.41 2.29
N ARG A 599 -21.95 0.34 1.44
CA ARG A 599 -20.63 -0.20 1.83
C ARG A 599 -19.67 0.91 2.24
N ASP A 600 -18.79 0.60 3.18
CA ASP A 600 -17.66 1.47 3.53
C ASP A 600 -16.58 1.28 2.44
N VAL A 601 -16.31 2.33 1.67
CA VAL A 601 -15.37 2.30 0.55
C VAL A 601 -13.94 2.60 0.96
N ASP A 602 -13.75 3.29 2.07
CA ASP A 602 -12.43 3.63 2.61
C ASP A 602 -11.84 2.48 3.42
N GLN A 603 -12.70 1.71 4.11
CA GLN A 603 -12.34 0.59 4.97
C GLN A 603 -13.20 -0.64 4.65
N PRO A 604 -13.05 -1.25 3.46
CA PRO A 604 -13.81 -2.44 3.08
C PRO A 604 -13.38 -3.64 3.94
N ARG A 605 -14.38 -4.47 4.31
CA ARG A 605 -14.13 -5.64 5.16
C ARG A 605 -13.03 -6.55 4.61
N ASN A 606 -12.25 -7.17 5.50
CA ASN A 606 -11.23 -8.17 5.19
C ASN A 606 -10.10 -7.67 4.27
N LEU A 607 -9.89 -6.36 4.16
CA LEU A 607 -8.80 -5.78 3.38
C LEU A 607 -7.98 -4.80 4.23
N ALA A 608 -6.70 -4.74 3.96
CA ALA A 608 -5.79 -3.75 4.50
C ALA A 608 -5.06 -3.03 3.37
N LYS A 609 -4.72 -1.75 3.56
CA LYS A 609 -4.06 -0.92 2.53
C LYS A 609 -2.75 -1.52 2.04
N SER A 610 -2.02 -2.22 2.89
CA SER A 610 -0.72 -2.80 2.54
C SER A 610 -0.48 -4.05 3.37
N VAL A 611 0.01 -5.12 2.74
CA VAL A 611 0.33 -6.41 3.37
C VAL A 611 1.83 -6.46 3.62
N THR A 612 2.23 -6.32 4.89
CA THR A 612 3.64 -6.29 5.32
C THR A 612 4.07 -7.54 6.08
N VAL A 613 3.17 -8.50 6.18
CA VAL A 613 3.40 -9.81 6.77
C VAL A 613 2.83 -10.87 5.84
N GLU A 614 3.33 -12.07 5.95
CA GLU A 614 2.85 -13.23 5.22
C GLU A 614 1.87 -14.06 6.06
#